data_e3eee7cb9e8905652c121763635d3401
#
_entry.id   e3eee7cb9e8905652c121763635d3401
#
_cell.length_a   1.000
_cell.length_b   1.000
_cell.length_c   1.000
_cell.angle_alpha   90.00
_cell.angle_beta   90.00
_cell.angle_gamma   90.00
#
_symmetry.space_group_name_H-M   'P 1'
#
loop_
_entity.id
_entity.type
_entity.pdbx_description
1 polymer ?
#
loop_
_entity_poly.entity_id
_entity_poly.type
_entity_poly.pdbx_seq_one_letter_code
_entity_poly.pdbx_strand_id
1 'polypeptide(L)'
;MAEPVRIPVGRGRFALVDAADAERVAPFAWHATTKKAHPDVHYVQHTTRIGSGPSARKGSLALHRFIMGCQPGDGKVVDHRNGNPLDNRRENLRVTDKRGNATNVTRSKQQRRGGFKGVSWNPAMGKWQASICAGEVKPNGKRRQLYLGCFVDPIDAALAYDAAALQHFGEFACLNFATREEAELRRQREAAAVKGAA
;
A
#
# COMPACT_ATOMS: atom_id res chain seq x y z
N MET A 1 -16.78 19.24 5.77
CA MET A 1 -16.49 18.51 4.51
C MET A 1 -17.73 17.70 4.17
N ALA A 2 -18.10 17.58 2.87
CA ALA A 2 -19.24 16.77 2.47
C ALA A 2 -18.94 15.29 2.75
N GLU A 3 -19.97 14.51 3.12
CA GLU A 3 -19.82 13.09 3.38
C GLU A 3 -19.42 12.33 2.10
N PRO A 4 -18.56 11.29 2.22
CA PRO A 4 -18.16 10.48 1.08
C PRO A 4 -19.35 9.68 0.55
N VAL A 5 -19.39 9.54 -0.79
CA VAL A 5 -20.44 8.79 -1.49
C VAL A 5 -20.00 7.34 -1.70
N ARG A 6 -20.91 6.41 -1.49
CA ARG A 6 -20.70 4.96 -1.68
C ARG A 6 -21.15 4.55 -3.09
N ILE A 7 -20.21 4.10 -3.90
CA ILE A 7 -20.47 3.59 -5.27
C ILE A 7 -20.51 2.06 -5.21
N PRO A 8 -21.62 1.42 -5.63
CA PRO A 8 -21.70 -0.05 -5.65
C PRO A 8 -20.74 -0.63 -6.69
N VAL A 9 -19.96 -1.64 -6.29
CA VAL A 9 -18.96 -2.30 -7.15
C VAL A 9 -19.17 -3.82 -7.24
N GLY A 10 -20.38 -4.26 -6.96
CA GLY A 10 -20.81 -5.65 -7.02
C GLY A 10 -20.48 -6.48 -5.77
N ARG A 11 -21.18 -7.61 -5.63
CA ARG A 11 -21.01 -8.57 -4.51
C ARG A 11 -21.15 -7.93 -3.12
N GLY A 12 -22.07 -6.97 -2.96
CA GLY A 12 -22.28 -6.26 -1.70
C GLY A 12 -21.17 -5.30 -1.29
N ARG A 13 -20.19 -5.02 -2.18
CA ARG A 13 -19.08 -4.10 -1.91
C ARG A 13 -19.36 -2.71 -2.44
N PHE A 14 -18.72 -1.73 -1.80
CA PHE A 14 -18.81 -0.33 -2.18
C PHE A 14 -17.40 0.28 -2.25
N ALA A 15 -17.21 1.17 -3.22
CA ALA A 15 -16.09 2.09 -3.23
C ALA A 15 -16.51 3.43 -2.61
N LEU A 16 -15.59 4.10 -1.92
CA LEU A 16 -15.78 5.46 -1.40
C LEU A 16 -15.19 6.45 -2.38
N VAL A 17 -15.94 7.51 -2.69
CA VAL A 17 -15.48 8.65 -3.49
C VAL A 17 -15.93 9.95 -2.82
N ASP A 18 -15.26 11.06 -3.14
CA ASP A 18 -15.74 12.38 -2.70
C ASP A 18 -17.05 12.74 -3.41
N ALA A 19 -17.93 13.48 -2.74
CA ALA A 19 -19.19 13.94 -3.30
C ALA A 19 -18.98 14.72 -4.62
N ALA A 20 -17.89 15.49 -4.71
CA ALA A 20 -17.53 16.25 -5.91
C ALA A 20 -17.19 15.37 -7.13
N ASP A 21 -16.79 14.13 -6.93
CA ASP A 21 -16.49 13.18 -8.01
C ASP A 21 -17.69 12.26 -8.33
N ALA A 22 -18.74 12.24 -7.50
CA ALA A 22 -19.85 11.30 -7.62
C ALA A 22 -20.57 11.40 -8.98
N GLU A 23 -20.88 12.61 -9.45
CA GLU A 23 -21.51 12.83 -10.75
C GLU A 23 -20.65 12.35 -11.93
N ARG A 24 -19.32 12.51 -11.83
CA ARG A 24 -18.37 12.08 -12.86
C ARG A 24 -18.26 10.56 -12.96
N VAL A 25 -18.39 9.86 -11.83
CA VAL A 25 -18.27 8.39 -11.77
C VAL A 25 -19.59 7.66 -12.02
N ALA A 26 -20.73 8.31 -11.77
CA ALA A 26 -22.07 7.73 -11.90
C ALA A 26 -22.40 7.10 -13.27
N PRO A 27 -21.94 7.66 -14.43
CA PRO A 27 -22.27 7.09 -15.74
C PRO A 27 -21.62 5.73 -16.02
N PHE A 28 -20.67 5.27 -15.20
CA PHE A 28 -19.88 4.07 -15.46
C PHE A 28 -20.33 2.90 -14.57
N ALA A 29 -20.42 1.71 -15.14
CA ALA A 29 -20.63 0.48 -14.37
C ALA A 29 -19.31 0.01 -13.75
N TRP A 30 -19.09 0.39 -12.49
CA TRP A 30 -17.90 0.00 -11.74
C TRP A 30 -18.04 -1.40 -11.15
N HIS A 31 -16.95 -2.15 -11.13
CA HIS A 31 -16.90 -3.45 -10.50
C HIS A 31 -15.57 -3.71 -9.81
N ALA A 32 -15.63 -4.46 -8.71
CA ALA A 32 -14.45 -4.87 -7.98
C ALA A 32 -13.79 -6.08 -8.65
N THR A 33 -12.47 -6.00 -8.84
CA THR A 33 -11.67 -7.11 -9.37
C THR A 33 -10.50 -7.41 -8.45
N THR A 34 -10.01 -8.65 -8.48
CA THR A 34 -8.83 -9.09 -7.75
C THR A 34 -7.73 -9.49 -8.72
N LYS A 35 -6.47 -9.35 -8.30
CA LYS A 35 -5.34 -9.92 -9.05
C LYS A 35 -5.03 -11.30 -8.49
N LYS A 36 -4.65 -12.26 -9.36
CA LYS A 36 -4.26 -13.61 -8.94
C LYS A 36 -3.19 -13.62 -7.83
N ALA A 37 -2.26 -12.66 -7.88
CA ALA A 37 -1.21 -12.52 -6.86
C ALA A 37 -1.71 -11.95 -5.51
N HIS A 38 -2.89 -11.30 -5.50
CA HIS A 38 -3.48 -10.63 -4.33
C HIS A 38 -5.00 -10.83 -4.32
N PRO A 39 -5.51 -12.04 -4.02
CA PRO A 39 -6.93 -12.38 -4.11
C PRO A 39 -7.80 -11.61 -3.11
N ASP A 40 -7.22 -11.15 -2.01
CA ASP A 40 -7.92 -10.40 -0.95
C ASP A 40 -7.99 -8.89 -1.22
N VAL A 41 -7.28 -8.41 -2.26
CA VAL A 41 -7.21 -6.98 -2.61
C VAL A 41 -8.13 -6.69 -3.78
N HIS A 42 -9.15 -5.87 -3.55
CA HIS A 42 -10.20 -5.54 -4.52
C HIS A 42 -9.96 -4.18 -5.15
N TYR A 43 -9.50 -4.15 -6.39
CA TYR A 43 -9.39 -2.91 -7.19
C TYR A 43 -10.71 -2.61 -7.89
N VAL A 44 -11.01 -1.32 -8.07
CA VAL A 44 -12.24 -0.87 -8.73
C VAL A 44 -11.93 -0.45 -10.16
N GLN A 45 -12.64 -1.03 -11.12
CA GLN A 45 -12.49 -0.70 -12.54
C GLN A 45 -13.83 -0.76 -13.29
N HIS A 46 -13.88 -0.04 -14.40
CA HIS A 46 -14.92 -0.16 -15.43
C HIS A 46 -14.33 -0.87 -16.65
N THR A 47 -15.06 -1.81 -17.24
CA THR A 47 -14.64 -2.46 -18.49
C THR A 47 -15.08 -1.62 -19.67
N THR A 48 -14.12 -1.20 -20.50
CA THR A 48 -14.35 -0.45 -21.73
C THR A 48 -14.22 -1.38 -22.93
N ARG A 49 -14.85 -1.01 -24.04
CA ARG A 49 -14.64 -1.64 -25.34
C ARG A 49 -13.83 -0.70 -26.22
N ILE A 50 -12.67 -1.16 -26.69
CA ILE A 50 -11.78 -0.40 -27.58
C ILE A 50 -11.89 -0.95 -28.99
N GLY A 51 -12.32 -0.11 -29.93
CA GLY A 51 -12.56 -0.50 -31.32
C GLY A 51 -13.97 -1.05 -31.55
N SER A 52 -14.27 -1.40 -32.79
CA SER A 52 -15.56 -1.94 -33.25
C SER A 52 -15.36 -3.27 -33.98
N GLY A 53 -16.47 -4.03 -34.10
CA GLY A 53 -16.48 -5.32 -34.80
C GLY A 53 -15.78 -6.48 -34.05
N PRO A 54 -15.45 -7.58 -34.77
CA PRO A 54 -14.86 -8.79 -34.19
C PRO A 54 -13.48 -8.59 -33.54
N SER A 55 -12.75 -7.56 -33.96
CA SER A 55 -11.40 -7.21 -33.46
C SER A 55 -11.43 -6.29 -32.24
N ALA A 56 -12.61 -5.93 -31.71
CA ALA A 56 -12.72 -5.07 -30.54
C ALA A 56 -12.08 -5.71 -29.32
N ARG A 57 -11.23 -4.95 -28.62
CA ARG A 57 -10.53 -5.41 -27.41
C ARG A 57 -11.23 -4.88 -26.15
N LYS A 58 -11.14 -5.66 -25.08
CA LYS A 58 -11.54 -5.17 -23.76
C LYS A 58 -10.45 -4.30 -23.19
N GLY A 59 -10.80 -3.08 -22.82
CA GLY A 59 -9.96 -2.18 -22.03
C GLY A 59 -10.46 -2.12 -20.58
N SER A 60 -9.69 -1.53 -19.71
CA SER A 60 -10.11 -1.25 -18.34
C SER A 60 -9.76 0.17 -17.94
N LEU A 61 -10.70 0.84 -17.29
CA LEU A 61 -10.54 2.15 -16.70
C LEU A 61 -10.55 1.98 -15.18
N ALA A 62 -9.42 2.22 -14.53
CA ALA A 62 -9.32 2.12 -13.07
C ALA A 62 -9.91 3.38 -12.41
N LEU A 63 -10.76 3.21 -11.38
CA LEU A 63 -11.47 4.31 -10.72
C LEU A 63 -10.52 5.37 -10.15
N HIS A 64 -9.49 4.97 -9.41
CA HIS A 64 -8.49 5.89 -8.84
C HIS A 64 -7.77 6.71 -9.91
N ARG A 65 -7.44 6.11 -11.07
CA ARG A 65 -6.82 6.84 -12.19
C ARG A 65 -7.79 7.83 -12.83
N PHE A 66 -9.06 7.43 -12.98
CA PHE A 66 -10.13 8.27 -13.53
C PHE A 66 -10.34 9.51 -12.66
N ILE A 67 -10.45 9.33 -11.33
CA ILE A 67 -10.61 10.44 -10.38
C ILE A 67 -9.44 11.41 -10.44
N MET A 68 -8.20 10.89 -10.50
CA MET A 68 -6.97 11.70 -10.56
C MET A 68 -6.64 12.23 -11.96
N GLY A 69 -7.47 11.97 -12.98
CA GLY A 69 -7.26 12.45 -14.34
C GLY A 69 -6.06 11.84 -15.08
N CYS A 70 -5.58 10.68 -14.63
CA CYS A 70 -4.43 10.00 -15.23
C CYS A 70 -4.83 9.25 -16.49
N GLN A 71 -4.07 9.44 -17.57
CA GLN A 71 -4.32 8.82 -18.88
C GLN A 71 -3.58 7.49 -19.03
N PRO A 72 -4.09 6.54 -19.84
CA PRO A 72 -3.34 5.34 -20.21
C PRO A 72 -2.00 5.71 -20.88
N GLY A 73 -0.90 5.12 -20.41
CA GLY A 73 0.43 5.34 -20.98
C GLY A 73 1.19 6.59 -20.47
N ASP A 74 0.62 7.38 -19.58
CA ASP A 74 1.26 8.61 -19.03
C ASP A 74 2.44 8.33 -18.07
N GLY A 75 2.78 7.06 -17.83
CA GLY A 75 3.84 6.65 -16.91
C GLY A 75 3.51 6.85 -15.41
N LYS A 76 2.40 7.52 -15.10
CA LYS A 76 1.96 7.80 -13.74
C LYS A 76 1.33 6.58 -13.10
N VAL A 77 1.51 6.45 -11.80
CA VAL A 77 0.86 5.46 -10.95
C VAL A 77 0.03 6.20 -9.92
N VAL A 78 -1.20 5.78 -9.70
CA VAL A 78 -2.02 6.29 -8.60
C VAL A 78 -2.04 5.24 -7.51
N ASP A 79 -1.70 5.65 -6.30
CA ASP A 79 -1.57 4.80 -5.13
C ASP A 79 -2.54 5.24 -4.03
N HIS A 80 -2.95 4.29 -3.18
CA HIS A 80 -3.82 4.50 -2.04
C HIS A 80 -2.97 4.63 -0.77
N ARG A 81 -2.99 5.79 -0.11
CA ARG A 81 -2.18 6.09 1.09
C ARG A 81 -2.41 5.08 2.22
N ASN A 82 -3.68 4.73 2.47
CA ASN A 82 -4.09 3.77 3.49
C ASN A 82 -4.01 2.30 3.03
N GLY A 83 -3.58 2.03 1.78
CA GLY A 83 -3.50 0.69 1.20
C GLY A 83 -4.86 0.02 0.91
N ASN A 84 -5.99 0.73 1.04
CA ASN A 84 -7.33 0.23 0.74
C ASN A 84 -7.79 0.70 -0.66
N PRO A 85 -7.82 -0.18 -1.68
CA PRO A 85 -8.20 0.23 -3.05
C PRO A 85 -9.69 0.50 -3.24
N LEU A 86 -10.52 0.29 -2.22
CA LEU A 86 -11.92 0.68 -2.23
C LEU A 86 -12.15 2.12 -1.75
N ASP A 87 -11.15 2.74 -1.12
CA ASP A 87 -11.21 4.13 -0.67
C ASP A 87 -10.56 5.05 -1.73
N ASN A 88 -11.39 5.55 -2.64
CA ASN A 88 -10.97 6.37 -3.78
C ASN A 88 -11.21 7.87 -3.54
N ARG A 89 -11.26 8.34 -2.30
CA ARG A 89 -11.28 9.76 -1.96
C ARG A 89 -9.95 10.41 -2.33
N ARG A 90 -9.99 11.64 -2.81
CA ARG A 90 -8.78 12.36 -3.27
C ARG A 90 -7.71 12.51 -2.20
N GLU A 91 -8.12 12.70 -0.94
CA GLU A 91 -7.20 12.76 0.20
C GLU A 91 -6.39 11.47 0.40
N ASN A 92 -6.98 10.31 0.04
CA ASN A 92 -6.34 9.00 0.11
C ASN A 92 -5.56 8.64 -1.16
N LEU A 93 -5.80 9.34 -2.28
CA LEU A 93 -5.11 9.08 -3.54
C LEU A 93 -3.89 9.99 -3.68
N ARG A 94 -2.82 9.44 -4.24
CA ARG A 94 -1.63 10.19 -4.62
C ARG A 94 -1.10 9.72 -5.97
N VAL A 95 -0.67 10.68 -6.79
CA VAL A 95 0.00 10.39 -8.05
C VAL A 95 1.49 10.22 -7.78
N THR A 96 2.05 9.14 -8.26
CA THR A 96 3.48 8.82 -8.11
C THR A 96 4.01 8.22 -9.42
N ASP A 97 5.29 8.00 -9.50
CA ASP A 97 5.90 7.18 -10.55
C ASP A 97 6.00 5.70 -10.12
N LYS A 98 6.49 4.85 -11.02
CA LYS A 98 6.71 3.42 -10.71
C LYS A 98 7.68 3.21 -9.54
N ARG A 99 8.61 4.16 -9.30
CA ARG A 99 9.62 4.08 -8.23
C ARG A 99 8.99 4.39 -6.87
N GLY A 100 8.21 5.47 -6.78
CA GLY A 100 7.50 5.85 -5.55
C GLY A 100 6.49 4.77 -5.13
N ASN A 101 5.75 4.19 -6.08
CA ASN A 101 4.82 3.10 -5.79
C ASN A 101 5.52 1.82 -5.29
N ALA A 102 6.74 1.52 -5.77
CA ALA A 102 7.50 0.37 -5.30
C ALA A 102 7.90 0.46 -3.82
N THR A 103 8.03 1.66 -3.28
CA THR A 103 8.32 1.89 -1.85
C THR A 103 7.11 1.65 -0.96
N ASN A 104 5.91 1.78 -1.50
CA ASN A 104 4.63 1.58 -0.80
C ASN A 104 4.10 0.13 -0.87
N VAL A 105 4.91 -0.83 -1.26
CA VAL A 105 4.51 -2.26 -1.24
C VAL A 105 4.22 -2.69 0.20
N THR A 106 2.95 -2.81 0.49
CA THR A 106 2.35 -2.79 1.83
C THR A 106 2.52 -4.05 2.64
N ARG A 107 3.00 -5.15 2.13
CA ARG A 107 3.22 -6.35 2.95
C ARG A 107 4.13 -7.33 2.23
N SER A 108 5.35 -7.45 2.69
CA SER A 108 6.20 -8.60 2.36
C SER A 108 5.55 -9.89 2.89
N LYS A 109 5.96 -11.06 2.37
CA LYS A 109 5.52 -12.36 2.91
C LYS A 109 5.75 -12.48 4.43
N GLN A 110 6.74 -11.77 4.95
CA GLN A 110 7.13 -11.73 6.34
C GLN A 110 6.14 -10.96 7.22
N GLN A 111 5.61 -9.83 6.73
CA GLN A 111 4.56 -9.06 7.41
C GLN A 111 3.22 -9.80 7.45
N ARG A 112 2.90 -10.63 6.44
CA ARG A 112 1.71 -11.50 6.45
C ARG A 112 1.76 -12.56 7.55
N ARG A 113 2.95 -12.86 8.08
CA ARG A 113 3.18 -13.80 9.19
C ARG A 113 3.38 -13.10 10.53
N GLY A 114 2.95 -11.84 10.65
CA GLY A 114 3.07 -11.05 11.88
C GLY A 114 4.42 -10.36 12.08
N GLY A 115 5.34 -10.44 11.08
CA GLY A 115 6.63 -9.73 11.12
C GLY A 115 6.54 -8.27 10.69
N PHE A 116 7.62 -7.53 10.91
CA PHE A 116 7.75 -6.11 10.55
C PHE A 116 8.50 -5.91 9.25
N LYS A 117 8.16 -4.86 8.49
CA LYS A 117 8.84 -4.48 7.26
C LYS A 117 10.26 -4.02 7.57
N GLY A 118 11.22 -4.54 6.82
CA GLY A 118 12.64 -4.21 6.99
C GLY A 118 13.31 -4.84 8.21
N VAL A 119 12.61 -5.70 8.95
CA VAL A 119 13.14 -6.40 10.13
C VAL A 119 13.31 -7.89 9.84
N SER A 120 14.44 -8.44 10.24
CA SER A 120 14.76 -9.87 10.12
C SER A 120 15.55 -10.35 11.34
N TRP A 121 15.37 -11.60 11.73
CA TRP A 121 16.19 -12.21 12.77
C TRP A 121 17.60 -12.48 12.24
N ASN A 122 18.60 -12.10 12.99
CA ASN A 122 20.00 -12.40 12.74
C ASN A 122 20.50 -13.47 13.74
N PRO A 123 20.59 -14.73 13.34
CA PRO A 123 20.93 -15.82 14.26
C PRO A 123 22.37 -15.74 14.78
N ALA A 124 23.30 -15.15 14.02
CA ALA A 124 24.69 -15.00 14.45
C ALA A 124 24.84 -14.01 15.61
N MET A 125 23.95 -13.01 15.68
CA MET A 125 23.97 -11.99 16.74
C MET A 125 22.91 -12.25 17.84
N GLY A 126 21.98 -13.19 17.62
CA GLY A 126 20.83 -13.40 18.51
C GLY A 126 19.94 -12.16 18.65
N LYS A 127 19.80 -11.36 17.58
CA LYS A 127 19.09 -10.05 17.59
C LYS A 127 18.30 -9.82 16.32
N TRP A 128 17.39 -8.87 16.39
CA TRP A 128 16.61 -8.40 15.24
C TRP A 128 17.39 -7.31 14.49
N GLN A 129 17.62 -7.55 13.21
CA GLN A 129 18.31 -6.63 12.33
C GLN A 129 17.30 -5.77 11.57
N ALA A 130 17.46 -4.45 11.59
CA ALA A 130 16.72 -3.52 10.75
C ALA A 130 17.53 -3.09 9.53
N SER A 131 16.89 -3.01 8.36
CA SER A 131 17.51 -2.56 7.12
C SER A 131 16.49 -2.00 6.13
N ILE A 132 16.93 -1.07 5.27
CA ILE A 132 16.07 -0.42 4.28
C ILE A 132 16.75 -0.36 2.91
N CYS A 133 15.98 -0.59 1.84
CA CYS A 133 16.46 -0.46 0.45
C CYS A 133 16.27 0.99 -0.04
N ALA A 134 17.08 1.92 0.44
CA ALA A 134 16.96 3.35 0.14
C ALA A 134 18.25 3.98 -0.39
N GLY A 135 19.35 3.24 -0.39
CA GLY A 135 20.65 3.73 -0.86
C GLY A 135 20.71 3.93 -2.38
N GLU A 136 21.90 4.25 -2.87
CA GLU A 136 22.20 4.44 -4.29
C GLU A 136 21.73 3.27 -5.16
N VAL A 137 21.32 3.57 -6.39
CA VAL A 137 20.93 2.55 -7.36
C VAL A 137 22.20 1.94 -7.95
N LYS A 138 22.39 0.65 -7.74
CA LYS A 138 23.51 -0.12 -8.31
C LYS A 138 23.36 -0.24 -9.85
N PRO A 139 24.45 -0.57 -10.59
CA PRO A 139 24.38 -0.79 -12.05
C PRO A 139 23.33 -1.80 -12.48
N ASN A 140 22.98 -2.77 -11.65
CA ASN A 140 21.93 -3.76 -11.90
C ASN A 140 20.50 -3.26 -11.64
N GLY A 141 20.31 -1.96 -11.42
CA GLY A 141 19.02 -1.32 -11.17
C GLY A 141 18.44 -1.52 -9.76
N LYS A 142 19.11 -2.29 -8.88
CA LYS A 142 18.67 -2.50 -7.49
C LYS A 142 19.23 -1.40 -6.59
N ARG A 143 18.45 -0.94 -5.61
CA ARG A 143 18.92 -0.04 -4.57
C ARG A 143 19.86 -0.75 -3.60
N ARG A 144 20.83 -0.01 -3.08
CA ARG A 144 21.67 -0.48 -1.96
C ARG A 144 20.81 -0.62 -0.71
N GLN A 145 20.98 -1.73 -0.02
CA GLN A 145 20.39 -1.93 1.30
C GLN A 145 21.26 -1.21 2.34
N LEU A 146 20.63 -0.37 3.14
CA LEU A 146 21.26 0.34 4.26
C LEU A 146 20.96 -0.44 5.54
N TYR A 147 21.98 -0.69 6.33
CA TYR A 147 21.89 -1.30 7.65
C TYR A 147 21.55 -0.21 8.67
N LEU A 148 20.54 -0.47 9.53
CA LEU A 148 20.01 0.48 10.50
C LEU A 148 20.33 0.08 11.95
N GLY A 149 20.83 -1.13 12.17
CA GLY A 149 21.21 -1.64 13.48
C GLY A 149 20.66 -3.02 13.81
N CYS A 150 21.07 -3.56 14.96
CA CYS A 150 20.55 -4.75 15.59
C CYS A 150 19.95 -4.43 16.96
N PHE A 151 18.78 -4.99 17.23
CA PHE A 151 17.92 -4.68 18.38
C PHE A 151 17.52 -5.98 19.09
N VAL A 152 17.34 -5.91 20.39
CA VAL A 152 16.83 -7.04 21.17
C VAL A 152 15.32 -7.22 20.93
N ASP A 153 14.57 -6.11 20.85
CA ASP A 153 13.15 -6.07 20.61
C ASP A 153 12.88 -5.86 19.10
N PRO A 154 12.04 -6.69 18.45
CA PRO A 154 11.64 -6.49 17.05
C PRO A 154 10.86 -5.20 16.81
N ILE A 155 10.17 -4.64 17.82
CA ILE A 155 9.46 -3.38 17.73
C ILE A 155 10.45 -2.21 17.63
N ASP A 156 11.55 -2.24 18.38
CA ASP A 156 12.61 -1.22 18.26
C ASP A 156 13.26 -1.27 16.88
N ALA A 157 13.49 -2.47 16.32
CA ALA A 157 13.98 -2.63 14.96
C ALA A 157 12.97 -2.06 13.92
N ALA A 158 11.67 -2.25 14.16
CA ALA A 158 10.62 -1.72 13.29
C ALA A 158 10.52 -0.19 13.36
N LEU A 159 10.66 0.40 14.54
CA LEU A 159 10.70 1.87 14.73
C LEU A 159 11.94 2.49 14.05
N ALA A 160 13.09 1.82 14.11
CA ALA A 160 14.29 2.25 13.39
C ALA A 160 14.09 2.23 11.87
N TYR A 161 13.39 1.20 11.35
CA TYR A 161 12.99 1.14 9.96
C TYR A 161 12.03 2.29 9.60
N ASP A 162 11.02 2.56 10.43
CA ASP A 162 10.00 3.59 10.18
C ASP A 162 10.62 4.99 10.14
N ALA A 163 11.56 5.29 11.04
CA ALA A 163 12.29 6.55 11.03
C ALA A 163 13.11 6.73 9.74
N ALA A 164 13.84 5.69 9.31
CA ALA A 164 14.59 5.72 8.06
C ALA A 164 13.65 5.80 6.84
N ALA A 165 12.51 5.13 6.87
CA ALA A 165 11.53 5.18 5.79
C ALA A 165 10.96 6.60 5.60
N LEU A 166 10.63 7.30 6.69
CA LEU A 166 10.21 8.70 6.65
C LEU A 166 11.29 9.62 6.07
N GLN A 167 12.54 9.43 6.50
CA GLN A 167 13.66 10.22 6.01
C GLN A 167 13.91 10.03 4.51
N HIS A 168 13.86 8.80 4.01
CA HIS A 168 14.19 8.48 2.62
C HIS A 168 13.03 8.58 1.64
N PHE A 169 11.80 8.35 2.10
CA PHE A 169 10.62 8.26 1.23
C PHE A 169 9.54 9.29 1.55
N GLY A 170 9.69 10.07 2.65
CA GLY A 170 8.73 11.10 3.03
C GLY A 170 7.29 10.58 3.07
N GLU A 171 6.40 11.27 2.38
CA GLU A 171 4.98 10.89 2.29
C GLU A 171 4.71 9.52 1.63
N PHE A 172 5.70 8.97 0.91
CA PHE A 172 5.62 7.64 0.29
C PHE A 172 6.12 6.52 1.21
N ALA A 173 6.51 6.83 2.43
CA ALA A 173 6.93 5.83 3.40
C ALA A 173 5.76 4.90 3.76
N CYS A 174 6.03 3.60 3.75
CA CYS A 174 5.10 2.60 4.27
C CYS A 174 5.64 2.12 5.61
N LEU A 175 5.05 2.63 6.68
CA LEU A 175 5.48 2.40 8.06
C LEU A 175 4.93 1.09 8.61
N ASN A 176 5.60 0.55 9.63
CA ASN A 176 5.11 -0.54 10.46
C ASN A 176 4.07 -0.04 11.47
N PHE A 177 4.28 1.18 12.00
CA PHE A 177 3.42 1.83 12.97
C PHE A 177 3.10 3.25 12.51
N ALA A 178 1.83 3.66 12.61
CA ALA A 178 1.43 5.03 12.29
C ALA A 178 1.91 6.01 13.36
N THR A 179 1.94 5.59 14.63
CA THR A 179 2.41 6.37 15.76
C THR A 179 3.27 5.54 16.72
N ARG A 180 3.98 6.24 17.61
CA ARG A 180 4.80 5.59 18.64
C ARG A 180 3.94 4.90 19.70
N GLU A 181 2.75 5.45 19.96
CA GLU A 181 1.77 4.88 20.88
C GLU A 181 1.24 3.52 20.36
N GLU A 182 1.05 3.40 19.05
CA GLU A 182 0.67 2.13 18.41
C GLU A 182 1.74 1.05 18.62
N ALA A 183 3.01 1.41 18.48
CA ALA A 183 4.14 0.51 18.74
C ALA A 183 4.17 0.05 20.21
N GLU A 184 3.96 0.97 21.15
CA GLU A 184 3.95 0.66 22.57
C GLU A 184 2.76 -0.21 22.95
N LEU A 185 1.57 0.05 22.42
CA LEU A 185 0.38 -0.79 22.61
C LEU A 185 0.61 -2.21 22.07
N ARG A 186 1.30 -2.35 20.95
CA ARG A 186 1.68 -3.65 20.40
C ARG A 186 2.63 -4.40 21.33
N ARG A 187 3.64 -3.72 21.87
CA ARG A 187 4.60 -4.29 22.85
C ARG A 187 3.87 -4.83 24.10
N GLN A 188 2.94 -4.06 24.65
CA GLN A 188 2.15 -4.46 25.81
C GLN A 188 1.30 -5.71 25.52
N ARG A 189 0.67 -5.79 24.34
CA ARG A 189 -0.13 -6.96 23.92
C ARG A 189 0.73 -8.22 23.77
N GLU A 190 1.92 -8.10 23.17
CA GLU A 190 2.83 -9.23 23.03
C GLU A 190 3.37 -9.71 24.38
N ALA A 191 3.72 -8.80 25.28
CA ALA A 191 4.12 -9.13 26.65
C ALA A 191 3.00 -9.82 27.45
N ALA A 192 1.75 -9.38 27.30
CA ALA A 192 0.59 -10.00 27.94
C ALA A 192 0.32 -11.41 27.38
N ALA A 193 0.47 -11.62 26.07
CA ALA A 193 0.29 -12.92 25.43
C ALA A 193 1.30 -13.96 25.93
N VAL A 194 2.55 -13.56 26.16
CA VAL A 194 3.59 -14.43 26.71
C VAL A 194 3.27 -14.82 28.17
N LYS A 195 2.77 -13.89 28.99
CA LYS A 195 2.39 -14.16 30.39
C LYS A 195 1.14 -15.05 30.53
N GLY A 196 0.23 -15.01 29.56
CA GLY A 196 -0.99 -15.83 29.56
C GLY A 196 -0.81 -17.25 29.02
N ALA A 197 0.36 -17.56 28.42
CA ALA A 197 0.72 -18.86 27.87
C ALA A 197 1.65 -19.68 28.79
N ALA A 198 2.04 -19.14 29.95
CA ALA A 198 2.85 -19.78 30.99
C ALA A 198 1.99 -20.23 32.17
#